data_77aa88326e1028d6b29aad8d1ffb3dbc
#
_entry.id   77aa88326e1028d6b29aad8d1ffb3dbc
#
_cell.length_a   1.000
_cell.length_b   1.000
_cell.length_c   1.000
_cell.angle_alpha   90.00
_cell.angle_beta   90.00
_cell.angle_gamma   90.00
#
_symmetry.space_group_name_H-M   'P 1'
#
loop_
_entity.id
_entity.type
_entity.pdbx_description
1 polymer ?
#
loop_
_entity_poly.entity_id
_entity_poly.type
_entity_poly.pdbx_seq_one_letter_code
_entity_poly.pdbx_strand_id
1 'polypeptide(L)'
;MNKYLDAFVDSFMGTVDWTWKSIIFDVPWYTNYFWGLIVISLVVWGLEIAFPWRKNQSIFRKDFWLDAFYMFFNFFVFSIVISGVYRIIELTFGEFNITMQSVALIDMSNWAPWLQLLVFFVILDFVQWFTHVLLHRYP
;
A
#
# COMPACT_ATOMS: atom_id res chain seq x y z
N MET A 1 -10.91 -29.64 2.29
CA MET A 1 -9.85 -28.70 2.65
C MET A 1 -10.44 -27.60 3.56
N ASN A 2 -9.69 -26.93 4.35
CA ASN A 2 -10.24 -25.91 5.28
C ASN A 2 -10.53 -24.64 4.47
N LYS A 3 -11.81 -24.15 4.48
CA LYS A 3 -12.24 -22.96 3.69
C LYS A 3 -11.34 -21.73 3.90
N TYR A 4 -10.77 -21.57 5.07
CA TYR A 4 -9.85 -20.47 5.39
C TYR A 4 -8.51 -20.63 4.68
N LEU A 5 -7.98 -21.87 4.65
CA LEU A 5 -6.73 -22.15 3.95
C LEU A 5 -6.91 -21.96 2.44
N ASP A 6 -8.02 -22.42 1.89
CA ASP A 6 -8.32 -22.27 0.46
C ASP A 6 -8.43 -20.80 0.10
N ALA A 7 -9.18 -20.01 0.88
CA ALA A 7 -9.35 -18.58 0.67
C ALA A 7 -8.03 -17.80 0.83
N PHE A 8 -7.17 -18.19 1.78
CA PHE A 8 -5.84 -17.60 1.91
C PHE A 8 -5.00 -17.87 0.66
N VAL A 9 -4.93 -19.13 0.23
CA VAL A 9 -4.13 -19.53 -0.93
C VAL A 9 -4.63 -18.86 -2.20
N ASP A 10 -5.95 -18.82 -2.43
CA ASP A 10 -6.54 -18.18 -3.60
C ASP A 10 -6.20 -16.67 -3.64
N SER A 11 -6.34 -15.98 -2.52
CA SER A 11 -6.02 -14.54 -2.44
C SER A 11 -4.52 -14.28 -2.59
N PHE A 12 -3.69 -15.11 -1.95
CA PHE A 12 -2.24 -15.07 -2.07
C PHE A 12 -1.81 -15.24 -3.53
N MET A 13 -2.27 -16.32 -4.18
CA MET A 13 -1.93 -16.63 -5.57
C MET A 13 -2.48 -15.60 -6.54
N GLY A 14 -3.68 -15.07 -6.28
CA GLY A 14 -4.24 -13.96 -7.07
C GLY A 14 -3.37 -12.71 -7.03
N THR A 15 -2.81 -12.37 -5.88
CA THR A 15 -1.90 -11.22 -5.73
C THR A 15 -0.53 -11.49 -6.38
N VAL A 16 -0.02 -12.72 -6.30
CA VAL A 16 1.18 -13.14 -7.04
C VAL A 16 0.97 -13.01 -8.55
N ASP A 17 -0.14 -13.53 -9.07
CA ASP A 17 -0.48 -13.44 -10.49
C ASP A 17 -0.61 -11.98 -10.96
N TRP A 18 -1.32 -11.16 -10.19
CA TRP A 18 -1.42 -9.73 -10.49
C TRP A 18 -0.06 -9.02 -10.51
N THR A 19 0.82 -9.33 -9.54
CA THR A 19 2.18 -8.78 -9.49
C THR A 19 2.96 -9.21 -10.72
N TRP A 20 2.90 -10.49 -11.09
CA TRP A 20 3.57 -11.00 -12.28
C TRP A 20 3.06 -10.33 -13.56
N LYS A 21 1.75 -10.22 -13.73
CA LYS A 21 1.12 -9.53 -14.86
C LYS A 21 1.54 -8.05 -14.94
N SER A 22 1.71 -7.40 -13.79
CA SER A 22 2.24 -6.03 -13.73
C SER A 22 3.67 -5.95 -14.24
N ILE A 23 4.54 -6.90 -13.88
CA ILE A 23 5.95 -6.96 -14.32
C ILE A 23 6.05 -7.15 -15.84
N ILE A 24 5.24 -8.03 -16.42
CA ILE A 24 5.28 -8.36 -17.86
C ILE A 24 4.44 -7.43 -18.74
N PHE A 25 3.92 -6.31 -18.19
CA PHE A 25 3.07 -5.34 -18.89
C PHE A 25 1.69 -5.89 -19.36
N ASP A 26 1.19 -6.94 -18.74
CA ASP A 26 -0.16 -7.48 -19.01
C ASP A 26 -1.26 -6.74 -18.21
N VAL A 27 -0.91 -5.66 -17.55
CA VAL A 27 -1.82 -4.73 -16.85
C VAL A 27 -1.76 -3.38 -17.56
N PRO A 28 -2.91 -2.71 -17.78
CA PRO A 28 -2.93 -1.39 -18.41
C PRO A 28 -1.98 -0.40 -17.72
N TRP A 29 -1.23 0.39 -18.49
CA TRP A 29 -0.17 1.26 -17.97
C TRP A 29 -0.63 2.23 -16.88
N TYR A 30 -1.86 2.73 -16.95
CA TYR A 30 -2.45 3.65 -15.97
C TYR A 30 -2.85 2.98 -14.64
N THR A 31 -2.89 1.66 -14.57
CA THR A 31 -3.12 0.87 -13.36
C THR A 31 -1.92 0.02 -12.97
N ASN A 32 -0.83 0.12 -13.73
CA ASN A 32 0.37 -0.66 -13.50
C ASN A 32 1.26 -0.03 -12.42
N TYR A 33 1.02 -0.41 -11.18
CA TYR A 33 1.77 0.13 -10.03
C TYR A 33 3.25 -0.25 -10.03
N PHE A 34 3.63 -1.40 -10.59
CA PHE A 34 5.04 -1.83 -10.61
C PHE A 34 5.90 -0.85 -11.41
N TRP A 35 5.54 -0.62 -12.67
CA TRP A 35 6.29 0.30 -13.53
C TRP A 35 6.04 1.76 -13.17
N GLY A 36 4.83 2.08 -12.70
CA GLY A 36 4.51 3.40 -12.18
C GLY A 36 5.43 3.80 -11.02
N LEU A 37 5.67 2.88 -10.07
CA LEU A 37 6.56 3.11 -8.94
C LEU A 37 8.01 3.35 -9.40
N ILE A 38 8.52 2.55 -10.36
CA ILE A 38 9.85 2.73 -10.95
C ILE A 38 9.97 4.10 -11.61
N VAL A 39 9.03 4.44 -12.49
CA VAL A 39 9.07 5.71 -13.25
C VAL A 39 9.00 6.90 -12.30
N ILE A 40 8.07 6.92 -11.35
CA ILE A 40 7.94 8.02 -10.38
C ILE A 40 9.21 8.13 -9.53
N SER A 41 9.76 7.01 -9.07
CA SER A 41 11.01 7.01 -8.28
C SER A 41 12.18 7.58 -9.07
N LEU A 42 12.32 7.23 -10.34
CA LEU A 42 13.36 7.77 -11.21
C LEU A 42 13.16 9.27 -11.47
N VAL A 43 11.93 9.73 -11.65
CA VAL A 43 11.61 11.16 -11.83
C VAL A 43 11.97 11.94 -10.55
N VAL A 44 11.53 11.47 -9.38
CA VAL A 44 11.82 12.13 -8.09
C VAL A 44 13.32 12.16 -7.84
N TRP A 45 14.02 11.05 -8.05
CA TRP A 45 15.47 10.98 -7.90
C TRP A 45 16.20 11.92 -8.90
N GLY A 46 15.73 11.96 -10.16
CA GLY A 46 16.26 12.90 -11.15
C GLY A 46 16.05 14.36 -10.75
N LEU A 47 14.88 14.71 -10.22
CA LEU A 47 14.61 16.05 -9.69
C LEU A 47 15.50 16.38 -8.48
N GLU A 48 15.74 15.42 -7.60
CA GLU A 48 16.64 15.60 -6.45
C GLU A 48 18.09 15.86 -6.88
N ILE A 49 18.54 15.23 -7.96
CA ILE A 49 19.86 15.50 -8.56
C ILE A 49 19.90 16.89 -9.21
N ALA A 50 18.85 17.27 -9.94
CA ALA A 50 18.80 18.53 -10.67
C ALA A 50 18.60 19.74 -9.72
N PHE A 51 17.85 19.57 -8.63
CA PHE A 51 17.49 20.61 -7.66
C PHE A 51 17.79 20.14 -6.23
N PRO A 52 19.06 19.88 -5.87
CA PRO A 52 19.41 19.34 -4.57
C PRO A 52 19.07 20.34 -3.45
N TRP A 53 18.35 19.91 -2.43
CA TRP A 53 18.07 20.69 -1.23
C TRP A 53 19.35 21.08 -0.49
N ARG A 54 20.35 20.19 -0.48
CA ARG A 54 21.68 20.40 0.13
C ARG A 54 22.75 20.36 -0.95
N LYS A 55 23.53 21.42 -1.10
CA LYS A 55 24.57 21.55 -2.14
C LYS A 55 25.64 20.45 -2.14
N ASN A 56 25.86 19.79 -1.00
CA ASN A 56 26.87 18.73 -0.83
C ASN A 56 26.23 17.33 -0.64
N GLN A 57 25.02 17.12 -1.15
CA GLN A 57 24.34 15.85 -1.02
C GLN A 57 24.93 14.85 -2.02
N SER A 58 25.29 13.63 -1.55
CA SER A 58 25.73 12.58 -2.46
C SER A 58 24.55 12.07 -3.30
N ILE A 59 24.81 11.78 -4.57
CA ILE A 59 23.80 11.22 -5.51
C ILE A 59 23.23 9.91 -4.99
N PHE A 60 24.10 9.04 -4.45
CA PHE A 60 23.69 7.83 -3.73
C PHE A 60 23.89 8.03 -2.25
N ARG A 61 22.79 8.07 -1.49
CA ARG A 61 22.82 8.10 -0.03
C ARG A 61 23.30 6.75 0.50
N LYS A 62 23.81 6.73 1.75
CA LYS A 62 24.34 5.52 2.39
C LYS A 62 23.39 4.32 2.30
N ASP A 63 22.09 4.54 2.47
CA ASP A 63 21.09 3.47 2.54
C ASP A 63 20.17 3.44 1.30
N PHE A 64 20.55 4.07 0.18
CA PHE A 64 19.76 4.19 -1.04
C PHE A 64 19.20 2.84 -1.54
N TRP A 65 20.05 1.82 -1.62
CA TRP A 65 19.63 0.50 -2.08
C TRP A 65 18.73 -0.24 -1.08
N LEU A 66 18.92 0.03 0.21
CA LEU A 66 18.08 -0.50 1.26
C LEU A 66 16.68 0.11 1.19
N ASP A 67 16.59 1.41 1.00
CA ASP A 67 15.32 2.14 0.83
C ASP A 67 14.58 1.64 -0.43
N ALA A 68 15.29 1.50 -1.55
CA ALA A 68 14.74 0.95 -2.79
C ALA A 68 14.23 -0.49 -2.59
N PHE A 69 15.01 -1.34 -1.91
CA PHE A 69 14.57 -2.70 -1.58
C PHE A 69 13.31 -2.70 -0.73
N TYR A 70 13.26 -1.95 0.36
CA TYR A 70 12.08 -1.91 1.24
C TYR A 70 10.85 -1.32 0.55
N MET A 71 11.01 -0.37 -0.35
CA MET A 71 9.90 0.17 -1.14
C MET A 71 9.20 -0.93 -1.95
N PHE A 72 9.97 -1.76 -2.68
CA PHE A 72 9.41 -2.89 -3.43
C PHE A 72 8.95 -4.03 -2.53
N PHE A 73 9.72 -4.36 -1.51
CA PHE A 73 9.39 -5.42 -0.57
C PHE A 73 8.06 -5.14 0.14
N ASN A 74 7.89 -3.97 0.72
CA ASN A 74 6.66 -3.61 1.44
C ASN A 74 5.46 -3.58 0.50
N PHE A 75 5.61 -3.04 -0.69
CA PHE A 75 4.48 -2.91 -1.60
C PHE A 75 4.09 -4.25 -2.24
N PHE A 76 5.03 -5.06 -2.69
CA PHE A 76 4.73 -6.30 -3.42
C PHE A 76 4.78 -7.54 -2.53
N VAL A 77 5.90 -7.80 -1.86
CA VAL A 77 6.07 -9.05 -1.10
C VAL A 77 5.18 -9.06 0.14
N PHE A 78 5.16 -7.97 0.88
CA PHE A 78 4.33 -7.88 2.08
C PHE A 78 2.84 -7.89 1.74
N SER A 79 2.42 -7.21 0.67
CA SER A 79 1.03 -7.20 0.23
C SER A 79 0.51 -8.58 -0.21
N ILE A 80 1.36 -9.43 -0.79
CA ILE A 80 1.00 -10.80 -1.15
C ILE A 80 0.56 -11.59 0.10
N VAL A 81 1.33 -11.51 1.19
CA VAL A 81 0.99 -12.19 2.44
C VAL A 81 -0.24 -11.57 3.10
N ILE A 82 -0.29 -10.25 3.15
CA ILE A 82 -1.38 -9.50 3.78
C ILE A 82 -2.71 -9.72 3.06
N SER A 83 -2.73 -9.89 1.75
CA SER A 83 -3.96 -10.17 0.99
C SER A 83 -4.64 -11.45 1.48
N GLY A 84 -3.86 -12.50 1.73
CA GLY A 84 -4.37 -13.75 2.29
C GLY A 84 -4.93 -13.59 3.71
N VAL A 85 -4.24 -12.80 4.55
CA VAL A 85 -4.72 -12.49 5.92
C VAL A 85 -6.02 -11.68 5.88
N TYR A 86 -6.12 -10.67 5.05
CA TYR A 86 -7.37 -9.90 4.86
C TYR A 86 -8.54 -10.78 4.43
N ARG A 87 -8.29 -11.75 3.54
CA ARG A 87 -9.34 -12.67 3.10
C ARG A 87 -9.85 -13.56 4.23
N ILE A 88 -8.97 -14.01 5.14
CA ILE A 88 -9.39 -14.75 6.35
C ILE A 88 -10.24 -13.86 7.25
N ILE A 89 -9.82 -12.61 7.49
CA ILE A 89 -10.57 -11.67 8.33
C ILE A 89 -11.96 -11.41 7.73
N GLU A 90 -12.03 -11.17 6.43
CA GLU A 90 -13.30 -10.94 5.70
C GLU A 90 -14.27 -12.12 5.86
N LEU A 91 -13.76 -13.34 5.67
CA LEU A 91 -14.56 -14.55 5.85
C LEU A 91 -15.05 -14.72 7.30
N THR A 92 -14.18 -14.44 8.26
CA THR A 92 -14.52 -14.51 9.68
C THR A 92 -15.63 -13.50 10.03
N PHE A 93 -15.48 -12.25 9.57
CA PHE A 93 -16.51 -11.23 9.78
C PHE A 93 -17.83 -11.60 9.09
N GLY A 94 -17.77 -12.19 7.91
CA GLY A 94 -18.95 -12.69 7.20
C GLY A 94 -19.73 -13.74 7.99
N GLU A 95 -19.05 -14.63 8.74
CA GLU A 95 -19.70 -15.62 9.61
C GLU A 95 -20.49 -14.98 10.76
N PHE A 96 -20.03 -13.84 11.23
CA PHE A 96 -20.73 -13.06 12.26
C PHE A 96 -21.71 -12.03 11.69
N ASN A 97 -21.98 -12.05 10.37
CA ASN A 97 -22.75 -11.04 9.65
C ASN A 97 -22.24 -9.60 9.84
N ILE A 98 -20.95 -9.46 10.13
CA ILE A 98 -20.31 -8.15 10.22
C ILE A 98 -19.91 -7.72 8.80
N THR A 99 -20.58 -6.71 8.28
CA THR A 99 -20.28 -6.12 6.97
C THR A 99 -19.60 -4.76 7.13
N MET A 100 -18.95 -4.26 6.09
CA MET A 100 -18.39 -2.90 6.09
C MET A 100 -19.47 -1.86 6.42
N GLN A 101 -20.70 -2.04 5.92
CA GLN A 101 -21.82 -1.15 6.25
C GLN A 101 -22.23 -1.22 7.71
N SER A 102 -22.18 -2.41 8.34
CA SER A 102 -22.56 -2.56 9.76
C SER A 102 -21.58 -1.92 10.74
N VAL A 103 -20.32 -1.72 10.32
CA VAL A 103 -19.27 -1.08 11.14
C VAL A 103 -18.95 0.35 10.71
N ALA A 104 -19.54 0.83 9.62
CA ALA A 104 -19.35 2.20 9.16
C ALA A 104 -19.97 3.19 10.14
N LEU A 105 -19.15 4.04 10.73
CA LEU A 105 -19.61 5.12 11.62
C LEU A 105 -20.32 6.23 10.85
N ILE A 106 -19.94 6.46 9.61
CA ILE A 106 -20.48 7.50 8.73
C ILE A 106 -20.60 6.91 7.32
N ASP A 107 -21.77 7.01 6.72
CA ASP A 107 -21.93 6.70 5.29
C ASP A 107 -21.53 7.90 4.44
N MET A 108 -20.42 7.77 3.74
CA MET A 108 -19.87 8.79 2.84
C MET A 108 -20.14 8.48 1.36
N SER A 109 -20.90 7.42 1.05
CA SER A 109 -21.12 6.96 -0.33
C SER A 109 -21.72 8.04 -1.24
N ASN A 110 -22.55 8.93 -0.67
CA ASN A 110 -23.21 10.03 -1.38
C ASN A 110 -22.42 11.35 -1.37
N TRP A 111 -21.23 11.38 -0.77
CA TRP A 111 -20.40 12.59 -0.74
C TRP A 111 -19.69 12.79 -2.07
N ALA A 112 -19.39 14.05 -2.41
CA ALA A 112 -18.57 14.34 -3.57
C ALA A 112 -17.20 13.62 -3.47
N PRO A 113 -16.68 12.99 -4.55
CA PRO A 113 -15.45 12.19 -4.49
C PRO A 113 -14.24 12.95 -3.93
N TRP A 114 -14.11 14.23 -4.27
CA TRP A 114 -13.03 15.07 -3.75
C TRP A 114 -13.10 15.26 -2.22
N LEU A 115 -14.32 15.32 -1.65
CA LEU A 115 -14.53 15.45 -0.21
C LEU A 115 -14.21 14.14 0.51
N GLN A 116 -14.57 13.00 -0.08
CA GLN A 116 -14.17 11.68 0.42
C GLN A 116 -12.64 11.56 0.48
N LEU A 117 -11.96 11.92 -0.62
CA LEU A 117 -10.49 11.91 -0.68
C LEU A 117 -9.86 12.83 0.37
N LEU A 118 -10.38 14.04 0.55
CA LEU A 118 -9.89 14.98 1.55
C LEU A 118 -9.99 14.39 2.97
N VAL A 119 -11.16 13.84 3.31
CA VAL A 119 -11.39 13.24 4.64
C VAL A 119 -10.48 12.04 4.87
N PHE A 120 -10.35 11.14 3.88
CA PHE A 120 -9.43 10.00 3.97
C PHE A 120 -7.99 10.45 4.13
N PHE A 121 -7.56 11.46 3.37
CA PHE A 121 -6.20 11.99 3.48
C PHE A 121 -5.91 12.52 4.89
N VAL A 122 -6.80 13.32 5.45
CA VAL A 122 -6.66 13.87 6.81
C VAL A 122 -6.64 12.76 7.86
N ILE A 123 -7.52 11.74 7.73
CA ILE A 123 -7.55 10.62 8.67
C ILE A 123 -6.27 9.81 8.60
N LEU A 124 -5.79 9.49 7.39
CA LEU A 124 -4.54 8.73 7.21
C LEU A 124 -3.33 9.48 7.77
N ASP A 125 -3.23 10.78 7.50
CA ASP A 125 -2.16 11.62 8.04
C ASP A 125 -2.20 11.66 9.58
N PHE A 126 -3.39 11.83 10.15
CA PHE A 126 -3.58 11.79 11.60
C PHE A 126 -3.17 10.42 12.19
N VAL A 127 -3.56 9.30 11.58
CA VAL A 127 -3.19 7.96 12.05
C VAL A 127 -1.69 7.75 11.97
N GLN A 128 -1.03 8.18 10.89
CA GLN A 128 0.43 8.11 10.76
C GLN A 128 1.12 8.95 11.84
N TRP A 129 0.70 10.19 12.02
CA TRP A 129 1.23 11.06 13.07
C TRP A 129 1.04 10.44 14.46
N PHE A 130 -0.17 9.96 14.77
CA PHE A 130 -0.49 9.35 16.05
C PHE A 130 0.35 8.09 16.32
N THR A 131 0.48 7.22 15.32
CA THR A 131 1.32 6.03 15.40
C THR A 131 2.79 6.41 15.65
N HIS A 132 3.28 7.41 14.94
CA HIS A 132 4.63 7.93 15.13
C HIS A 132 4.86 8.46 16.57
N VAL A 133 3.94 9.24 17.09
CA VAL A 133 3.98 9.73 18.48
C VAL A 133 3.99 8.58 19.48
N LEU A 134 3.16 7.54 19.28
CA LEU A 134 3.12 6.37 20.15
C LEU A 134 4.45 5.61 20.14
N LEU A 135 5.05 5.39 18.95
CA LEU A 135 6.34 4.71 18.82
C LEU A 135 7.48 5.45 19.56
N HIS A 136 7.43 6.79 19.60
CA HIS A 136 8.41 7.55 20.35
C HIS A 136 8.14 7.62 21.86
N ARG A 137 6.90 7.39 22.28
CA ARG A 137 6.51 7.47 23.69
C ARG A 137 6.63 6.13 24.42
N TYR A 138 6.51 5.04 23.70
CA TYR A 138 6.57 3.67 24.23
C TYR A 138 7.62 2.88 23.44
N PRO A 139 8.88 2.84 23.92
CA PRO A 139 9.98 2.11 23.29
C PRO A 139 9.76 0.59 23.34
#